data_d340737a46c2b0527dcd276fb66c3031
#
_entry.id   d340737a46c2b0527dcd276fb66c3031
#
_cell.length_a   1.000
_cell.length_b   1.000
_cell.length_c   1.000
_cell.angle_alpha   90.00
_cell.angle_beta   90.00
_cell.angle_gamma   90.00
#
_symmetry.space_group_name_H-M   'P 1'
#
loop_
_entity.id
_entity.type
_entity.pdbx_description
1 polymer ?
#
loop_
_entity_poly.entity_id
_entity_poly.type
_entity_poly.pdbx_seq_one_letter_code
_entity_poly.pdbx_strand_id
1 'polypeptide(L)'
;MSLEVLAKSVDNLRARAEIRRRGLDFVTPWFTKVLHKTRIVRGVNVGLLEKSWDVLRTLQFIEQRVSKTTPILDLGAYASEVLCSLHKLGFSDLTGIDLNPTLTRMPYKQNIKYVTGDFAHTEFPNETFGAITAISVLEHGFCGPKVFREVSRMLKTGGYFIGSTDYWPEKVDTSGVTVYGLDWTVFSKDELRNLIEEARKYGLVPVGELNFEASERTVSWLNRDYTFAWFAFQKVNVPGDPIDKDSAS
;
A
#
# COMPACT_ATOMS: atom_id res chain seq x y z
N MET A 1 6.20 -9.90 -12.81
CA MET A 1 7.23 -8.99 -12.26
C MET A 1 6.95 -8.74 -10.80
N SER A 2 7.97 -8.49 -10.00
CA SER A 2 7.88 -8.22 -8.56
C SER A 2 8.05 -6.74 -8.23
N LEU A 3 8.74 -6.00 -9.07
CA LEU A 3 8.83 -4.55 -9.04
C LEU A 3 8.55 -4.04 -10.45
N GLU A 4 7.63 -3.10 -10.53
CA GLU A 4 7.23 -2.45 -11.77
C GLU A 4 7.14 -0.94 -11.54
N VAL A 5 7.49 -0.17 -12.55
CA VAL A 5 7.39 1.29 -12.53
C VAL A 5 6.29 1.74 -13.47
N LEU A 6 5.47 2.70 -13.05
CA LEU A 6 4.49 3.32 -13.93
C LEU A 6 5.25 4.08 -15.04
N ALA A 7 5.20 3.53 -16.25
CA ALA A 7 6.03 3.99 -17.35
C ALA A 7 5.47 5.24 -18.05
N LYS A 8 4.14 5.35 -18.15
CA LYS A 8 3.48 6.45 -18.89
C LYS A 8 2.18 6.88 -18.22
N SER A 9 1.88 8.17 -18.27
CA SER A 9 0.62 8.72 -17.74
C SER A 9 -0.62 8.08 -18.35
N VAL A 10 -0.56 7.65 -19.61
CA VAL A 10 -1.68 6.93 -20.28
C VAL A 10 -2.00 5.59 -19.63
N ASP A 11 -1.02 4.93 -19.01
CA ASP A 11 -1.24 3.64 -18.33
C ASP A 11 -2.04 3.82 -17.04
N ASN A 12 -1.85 4.95 -16.35
CA ASN A 12 -2.67 5.33 -15.20
C ASN A 12 -4.13 5.63 -15.62
N LEU A 13 -4.33 6.29 -16.76
CA LEU A 13 -5.68 6.54 -17.30
C LEU A 13 -6.38 5.23 -17.70
N ARG A 14 -5.66 4.31 -18.35
CA ARG A 14 -6.16 2.97 -18.69
C ARG A 14 -6.53 2.17 -17.45
N ALA A 15 -5.70 2.24 -16.41
CA ALA A 15 -5.98 1.59 -15.14
C ALA A 15 -7.28 2.11 -14.53
N ARG A 16 -7.51 3.44 -14.50
CA ARG A 16 -8.78 4.01 -14.01
C ARG A 16 -9.97 3.57 -14.85
N ALA A 17 -9.84 3.55 -16.16
CA ALA A 17 -10.90 3.07 -17.05
C ALA A 17 -11.27 1.60 -16.75
N GLU A 18 -10.27 0.75 -16.52
CA GLU A 18 -10.48 -0.66 -16.16
C GLU A 18 -11.13 -0.81 -14.78
N ILE A 19 -10.68 -0.06 -13.75
CA ILE A 19 -11.30 -0.03 -12.43
C ILE A 19 -12.80 0.34 -12.55
N ARG A 20 -13.14 1.36 -13.36
CA ARG A 20 -14.53 1.77 -13.61
C ARG A 20 -15.33 0.70 -14.32
N ARG A 21 -14.77 0.12 -15.39
CA ARG A 21 -15.42 -0.96 -16.15
C ARG A 21 -15.79 -2.14 -15.25
N ARG A 22 -14.97 -2.43 -14.24
CA ARG A 22 -15.17 -3.50 -13.26
C ARG A 22 -16.11 -3.11 -12.10
N GLY A 23 -16.60 -1.86 -12.06
CA GLY A 23 -17.45 -1.37 -10.97
C GLY A 23 -16.71 -1.18 -9.64
N LEU A 24 -15.38 -0.98 -9.68
CA LEU A 24 -14.50 -0.88 -8.52
C LEU A 24 -14.03 0.56 -8.23
N ASP A 25 -14.62 1.57 -8.90
CA ASP A 25 -14.25 2.98 -8.73
C ASP A 25 -14.87 3.55 -7.44
N PHE A 26 -14.03 3.83 -6.47
CA PHE A 26 -14.39 4.49 -5.20
C PHE A 26 -13.86 5.92 -5.11
N VAL A 27 -13.23 6.44 -6.16
CA VAL A 27 -12.76 7.83 -6.13
C VAL A 27 -13.94 8.76 -5.92
N THR A 28 -13.89 9.50 -4.81
CA THR A 28 -14.95 10.44 -4.44
C THR A 28 -15.13 11.50 -5.54
N PRO A 29 -16.33 11.65 -6.11
CA PRO A 29 -16.62 12.65 -7.13
C PRO A 29 -16.34 14.07 -6.62
N TRP A 30 -15.94 14.97 -7.52
CA TRP A 30 -15.58 16.35 -7.16
C TRP A 30 -16.68 17.10 -6.42
N PHE A 31 -17.93 16.93 -6.82
CA PHE A 31 -19.08 17.57 -6.16
C PHE A 31 -19.28 17.06 -4.72
N THR A 32 -19.04 15.77 -4.46
CA THR A 32 -19.07 15.20 -3.10
C THR A 32 -17.91 15.73 -2.26
N LYS A 33 -16.71 15.91 -2.85
CA LYS A 33 -15.58 16.57 -2.15
C LYS A 33 -15.94 17.98 -1.70
N VAL A 34 -16.67 18.75 -2.51
CA VAL A 34 -17.19 20.08 -2.13
C VAL A 34 -18.17 19.99 -0.96
N LEU A 35 -19.10 19.03 -1.00
CA LEU A 35 -20.08 18.81 0.08
C LEU A 35 -19.40 18.39 1.40
N HIS A 36 -18.34 17.58 1.32
CA HIS A 36 -17.51 17.24 2.49
C HIS A 36 -16.78 18.47 3.04
N LYS A 37 -16.20 19.30 2.16
CA LYS A 37 -15.49 20.53 2.56
C LYS A 37 -16.42 21.53 3.25
N THR A 38 -17.65 21.66 2.78
CA THR A 38 -18.68 22.54 3.39
C THR A 38 -19.36 21.92 4.61
N ARG A 39 -18.99 20.68 5.00
CA ARG A 39 -19.59 19.91 6.10
C ARG A 39 -21.09 19.59 5.94
N ILE A 40 -21.66 19.77 4.76
CA ILE A 40 -23.06 19.43 4.45
C ILE A 40 -23.24 17.91 4.50
N VAL A 41 -22.25 17.16 4.01
CA VAL A 41 -22.21 15.69 4.09
C VAL A 41 -20.99 15.27 4.91
N ARG A 42 -21.18 14.34 5.83
CA ARG A 42 -20.06 13.73 6.58
C ARG A 42 -19.55 12.51 5.85
N GLY A 43 -18.25 12.46 5.56
CA GLY A 43 -17.62 11.33 4.87
C GLY A 43 -16.12 11.53 4.74
N VAL A 44 -15.47 10.50 4.17
CA VAL A 44 -14.06 10.54 3.81
C VAL A 44 -13.96 10.63 2.29
N ASN A 45 -13.06 11.46 1.78
CA ASN A 45 -12.73 11.45 0.37
C ASN A 45 -11.86 10.23 0.08
N VAL A 46 -12.44 9.24 -0.56
CA VAL A 46 -11.77 7.97 -0.89
C VAL A 46 -11.12 8.07 -2.26
N GLY A 47 -9.93 7.49 -2.39
CA GLY A 47 -9.23 7.28 -3.64
C GLY A 47 -8.65 8.54 -4.28
N LEU A 48 -7.60 8.35 -5.05
CA LEU A 48 -6.95 9.38 -5.87
C LEU A 48 -6.82 8.87 -7.31
N LEU A 49 -7.08 9.75 -8.29
CA LEU A 49 -6.95 9.38 -9.71
C LEU A 49 -5.51 9.04 -10.09
N GLU A 50 -4.56 9.69 -9.46
CA GLU A 50 -3.13 9.50 -9.66
C GLU A 50 -2.66 8.09 -9.26
N LYS A 51 -3.35 7.45 -8.31
CA LYS A 51 -3.03 6.12 -7.76
C LYS A 51 -3.79 4.97 -8.48
N SER A 52 -4.34 5.22 -9.66
CA SER A 52 -5.18 4.23 -10.37
C SER A 52 -4.39 3.00 -10.81
N TRP A 53 -3.14 3.21 -11.24
CA TRP A 53 -2.31 2.14 -11.76
C TRP A 53 -1.85 1.18 -10.65
N ASP A 54 -1.31 1.70 -9.55
CA ASP A 54 -0.85 0.90 -8.43
C ASP A 54 -2.00 0.20 -7.70
N VAL A 55 -3.16 0.85 -7.56
CA VAL A 55 -4.38 0.20 -7.06
C VAL A 55 -4.79 -0.96 -7.98
N LEU A 56 -4.89 -0.76 -9.30
CA LEU A 56 -5.26 -1.83 -10.23
C LEU A 56 -4.27 -3.00 -10.16
N ARG A 57 -2.94 -2.72 -10.15
CA ARG A 57 -1.90 -3.75 -10.02
C ARG A 57 -2.06 -4.56 -8.74
N THR A 58 -2.32 -3.89 -7.61
CA THR A 58 -2.58 -4.52 -6.32
C THR A 58 -3.80 -5.44 -6.37
N LEU A 59 -4.92 -4.95 -6.90
CA LEU A 59 -6.14 -5.75 -7.02
C LEU A 59 -5.92 -6.99 -7.90
N GLN A 60 -5.29 -6.84 -9.07
CA GLN A 60 -4.98 -7.95 -9.98
C GLN A 60 -4.05 -8.99 -9.35
N PHE A 61 -3.03 -8.53 -8.62
CA PHE A 61 -2.10 -9.43 -7.93
C PHE A 61 -2.82 -10.26 -6.86
N ILE A 62 -3.64 -9.60 -6.03
CA ILE A 62 -4.39 -10.24 -4.96
C ILE A 62 -5.42 -11.23 -5.53
N GLU A 63 -6.18 -10.85 -6.56
CA GLU A 63 -7.16 -11.75 -7.18
C GLU A 63 -6.54 -13.04 -7.74
N GLN A 64 -5.32 -12.97 -8.23
CA GLN A 64 -4.63 -14.12 -8.83
C GLN A 64 -4.00 -15.07 -7.79
N ARG A 65 -3.69 -14.58 -6.58
CA ARG A 65 -2.83 -15.30 -5.63
C ARG A 65 -3.41 -15.50 -4.25
N VAL A 66 -4.45 -14.77 -3.90
CA VAL A 66 -4.99 -14.75 -2.54
C VAL A 66 -6.43 -15.25 -2.55
N SER A 67 -6.76 -16.20 -1.67
CA SER A 67 -8.12 -16.70 -1.53
C SER A 67 -9.06 -15.62 -0.98
N LYS A 68 -10.34 -15.63 -1.38
CA LYS A 68 -11.35 -14.66 -0.95
C LYS A 68 -11.63 -14.65 0.56
N THR A 69 -11.28 -15.73 1.24
CA THR A 69 -11.44 -15.87 2.71
C THR A 69 -10.15 -15.59 3.48
N THR A 70 -9.06 -15.29 2.79
CA THR A 70 -7.76 -14.99 3.42
C THR A 70 -7.84 -13.63 4.11
N PRO A 71 -7.40 -13.50 5.38
CA PRO A 71 -7.30 -12.21 6.05
C PRO A 71 -6.32 -11.28 5.33
N ILE A 72 -6.76 -10.05 5.04
CA ILE A 72 -5.96 -9.00 4.37
C ILE A 72 -5.91 -7.76 5.25
N LEU A 73 -4.72 -7.18 5.41
CA LEU A 73 -4.48 -5.91 6.10
C LEU A 73 -4.04 -4.84 5.11
N ASP A 74 -4.61 -3.64 5.20
CA ASP A 74 -4.16 -2.44 4.47
C ASP A 74 -3.54 -1.45 5.47
N LEU A 75 -2.26 -1.13 5.29
CA LEU A 75 -1.51 -0.14 6.07
C LEU A 75 -1.71 1.24 5.44
N GLY A 76 -1.97 2.27 6.26
CA GLY A 76 -2.31 3.59 5.74
C GLY A 76 -3.69 3.60 5.06
N ALA A 77 -4.66 2.88 5.64
CA ALA A 77 -5.96 2.62 5.03
C ALA A 77 -6.89 3.85 4.94
N TYR A 78 -6.56 4.96 5.60
CA TYR A 78 -7.37 6.17 5.51
C TYR A 78 -7.39 6.73 4.09
N ALA A 79 -8.57 6.93 3.55
CA ALA A 79 -8.82 7.38 2.18
C ALA A 79 -8.36 6.40 1.07
N SER A 80 -7.84 5.22 1.41
CA SER A 80 -7.50 4.16 0.45
C SER A 80 -8.77 3.55 -0.19
N GLU A 81 -8.74 3.27 -1.49
CA GLU A 81 -9.83 2.55 -2.17
C GLU A 81 -9.59 1.03 -2.23
N VAL A 82 -8.43 0.54 -1.79
CA VAL A 82 -8.02 -0.86 -1.92
C VAL A 82 -9.01 -1.80 -1.22
N LEU A 83 -9.26 -1.60 0.08
CA LEU A 83 -10.17 -2.47 0.83
C LEU A 83 -11.61 -2.40 0.32
N CYS A 84 -12.09 -1.22 -0.08
CA CYS A 84 -13.43 -1.06 -0.66
C CYS A 84 -13.57 -1.87 -1.96
N SER A 85 -12.53 -1.84 -2.80
CA SER A 85 -12.48 -2.60 -4.05
C SER A 85 -12.38 -4.10 -3.80
N LEU A 86 -11.55 -4.54 -2.84
CA LEU A 86 -11.45 -5.96 -2.45
C LEU A 86 -12.76 -6.48 -1.88
N HIS A 87 -13.48 -5.70 -1.07
CA HIS A 87 -14.82 -6.06 -0.58
C HIS A 87 -15.80 -6.28 -1.75
N LYS A 88 -15.82 -5.36 -2.73
CA LYS A 88 -16.63 -5.51 -3.95
C LYS A 88 -16.25 -6.76 -4.76
N LEU A 89 -14.99 -7.15 -4.73
CA LEU A 89 -14.49 -8.37 -5.37
C LEU A 89 -14.81 -9.64 -4.58
N GLY A 90 -15.48 -9.53 -3.42
CA GLY A 90 -15.92 -10.66 -2.59
C GLY A 90 -14.89 -11.18 -1.59
N PHE A 91 -13.83 -10.42 -1.28
CA PHE A 91 -12.97 -10.73 -0.13
C PHE A 91 -13.72 -10.41 1.16
N SER A 92 -13.69 -11.33 2.13
CA SER A 92 -14.56 -11.29 3.31
C SER A 92 -13.87 -10.93 4.62
N ASP A 93 -12.55 -11.07 4.70
CA ASP A 93 -11.78 -10.79 5.93
C ASP A 93 -10.79 -9.65 5.66
N LEU A 94 -11.28 -8.42 5.85
CA LEU A 94 -10.59 -7.20 5.49
C LEU A 94 -10.39 -6.31 6.72
N THR A 95 -9.14 -5.90 6.96
CA THR A 95 -8.77 -4.97 8.04
C THR A 95 -7.97 -3.81 7.47
N GLY A 96 -8.26 -2.59 7.91
CA GLY A 96 -7.47 -1.40 7.62
C GLY A 96 -6.95 -0.77 8.90
N ILE A 97 -5.68 -0.33 8.90
CA ILE A 97 -5.07 0.39 10.01
C ILE A 97 -4.49 1.72 9.54
N ASP A 98 -4.68 2.77 10.33
CA ASP A 98 -4.15 4.11 10.06
C ASP A 98 -4.06 4.92 11.36
N LEU A 99 -3.16 5.90 11.39
CA LEU A 99 -3.06 6.85 12.51
C LEU A 99 -4.23 7.84 12.57
N ASN A 100 -4.96 8.02 11.46
CA ASN A 100 -6.05 8.98 11.36
C ASN A 100 -7.28 8.51 12.17
N PRO A 101 -7.71 9.25 13.21
CA PRO A 101 -8.83 8.83 14.05
C PRO A 101 -10.19 8.84 13.31
N THR A 102 -10.25 9.47 12.12
CA THR A 102 -11.46 9.46 11.31
C THR A 102 -11.57 8.26 10.37
N LEU A 103 -10.63 7.32 10.45
CA LEU A 103 -10.63 6.04 9.70
C LEU A 103 -11.98 5.29 9.85
N THR A 104 -12.59 5.33 11.02
CA THR A 104 -13.90 4.70 11.28
C THR A 104 -15.07 5.29 10.47
N ARG A 105 -14.84 6.35 9.69
CA ARG A 105 -15.83 6.93 8.76
C ARG A 105 -15.67 6.41 7.32
N MET A 106 -14.71 5.52 7.08
CA MET A 106 -14.51 4.87 5.79
C MET A 106 -15.73 4.03 5.40
N PRO A 107 -15.97 3.83 4.08
CA PRO A 107 -17.06 2.98 3.59
C PRO A 107 -16.96 1.54 4.10
N TYR A 108 -18.10 0.84 4.07
CA TYR A 108 -18.21 -0.60 4.40
C TYR A 108 -17.75 -0.98 5.81
N LYS A 109 -17.84 -0.08 6.79
CA LYS A 109 -17.43 -0.32 8.18
C LYS A 109 -18.16 -1.47 8.90
N GLN A 110 -19.24 -2.00 8.33
CA GLN A 110 -19.90 -3.20 8.81
C GLN A 110 -19.24 -4.49 8.28
N ASN A 111 -18.45 -4.39 7.22
CA ASN A 111 -17.84 -5.50 6.50
C ASN A 111 -16.30 -5.45 6.56
N ILE A 112 -15.75 -4.28 6.78
CA ILE A 112 -14.31 -4.02 6.87
C ILE A 112 -14.00 -3.52 8.28
N LYS A 113 -13.06 -4.18 8.95
CA LYS A 113 -12.58 -3.76 10.27
C LYS A 113 -11.58 -2.61 10.12
N TYR A 114 -11.87 -1.46 10.71
CA TYR A 114 -10.98 -0.30 10.73
C TYR A 114 -10.43 -0.07 12.13
N VAL A 115 -9.10 -0.04 12.26
CA VAL A 115 -8.36 0.11 13.52
C VAL A 115 -7.51 1.37 13.47
N THR A 116 -7.69 2.28 14.41
CA THR A 116 -6.81 3.44 14.54
C THR A 116 -5.58 3.03 15.34
N GLY A 117 -4.39 3.20 14.77
CA GLY A 117 -3.13 2.80 15.43
C GLY A 117 -1.91 2.95 14.54
N ASP A 118 -0.74 2.78 15.15
CA ASP A 118 0.55 2.76 14.47
C ASP A 118 0.80 1.35 13.91
N PHE A 119 0.87 1.23 12.60
CA PHE A 119 1.13 -0.05 11.94
C PHE A 119 2.60 -0.51 12.04
N ALA A 120 3.50 0.33 12.52
CA ALA A 120 4.87 -0.08 12.86
C ALA A 120 4.97 -0.77 14.24
N HIS A 121 3.86 -0.74 15.01
CA HIS A 121 3.77 -1.39 16.32
C HIS A 121 2.30 -1.74 16.62
N THR A 122 1.88 -2.95 16.31
CA THR A 122 0.48 -3.39 16.41
C THR A 122 0.29 -4.49 17.45
N GLU A 123 -0.97 -4.66 17.90
CA GLU A 123 -1.40 -5.77 18.76
C GLU A 123 -1.94 -6.96 17.96
N PHE A 124 -1.82 -6.97 16.64
CA PHE A 124 -2.23 -8.13 15.85
C PHE A 124 -1.35 -9.34 16.16
N PRO A 125 -1.93 -10.55 16.28
CA PRO A 125 -1.13 -11.75 16.51
C PRO A 125 -0.14 -12.04 15.36
N ASN A 126 0.89 -12.83 15.67
CA ASN A 126 1.81 -13.32 14.65
C ASN A 126 1.04 -14.11 13.58
N GLU A 127 1.52 -14.08 12.35
CA GLU A 127 1.01 -14.89 11.23
C GLU A 127 -0.52 -14.81 11.03
N THR A 128 -1.08 -13.63 11.23
CA THR A 128 -2.53 -13.40 11.08
C THR A 128 -2.95 -13.24 9.64
N PHE A 129 -2.20 -12.46 8.85
CA PHE A 129 -2.61 -12.04 7.51
C PHE A 129 -1.93 -12.84 6.41
N GLY A 130 -2.69 -13.21 5.37
CA GLY A 130 -2.13 -13.83 4.17
C GLY A 130 -1.71 -12.81 3.11
N ALA A 131 -2.19 -11.57 3.22
CA ALA A 131 -1.68 -10.44 2.44
C ALA A 131 -1.72 -9.15 3.27
N ILE A 132 -0.71 -8.30 3.08
CA ILE A 132 -0.62 -6.95 3.66
C ILE A 132 -0.35 -5.98 2.50
N THR A 133 -1.12 -4.89 2.43
CA THR A 133 -0.96 -3.84 1.42
C THR A 133 -0.47 -2.55 2.07
N ALA A 134 0.34 -1.76 1.34
CA ALA A 134 0.84 -0.44 1.75
C ALA A 134 1.00 0.44 0.49
N ILE A 135 -0.09 1.06 0.03
CA ILE A 135 -0.10 1.82 -1.21
C ILE A 135 0.18 3.29 -0.93
N SER A 136 1.34 3.77 -1.35
CA SER A 136 1.84 5.13 -1.08
C SER A 136 1.87 5.45 0.42
N VAL A 137 2.60 4.65 1.16
CA VAL A 137 2.77 4.76 2.62
C VAL A 137 4.23 4.91 3.00
N LEU A 138 5.12 4.12 2.37
CA LEU A 138 6.52 4.02 2.77
C LEU A 138 7.31 5.31 2.54
N GLU A 139 6.91 6.10 1.57
CA GLU A 139 7.49 7.42 1.26
C GLU A 139 7.29 8.47 2.36
N HIS A 140 6.41 8.22 3.31
CA HIS A 140 6.13 9.12 4.44
C HIS A 140 6.87 8.72 5.72
N GLY A 141 8.15 8.32 5.60
CA GLY A 141 9.00 7.97 6.74
C GLY A 141 8.75 6.57 7.32
N PHE A 142 7.92 5.76 6.69
CA PHE A 142 7.59 4.41 7.13
C PHE A 142 8.41 3.32 6.43
N CYS A 143 9.60 3.65 5.95
CA CYS A 143 10.51 2.68 5.35
C CYS A 143 11.61 2.32 6.34
N GLY A 144 11.72 1.05 6.69
CA GLY A 144 12.84 0.61 7.50
C GLY A 144 12.57 -0.57 8.43
N PRO A 145 13.54 -0.88 9.29
CA PRO A 145 13.57 -2.10 10.09
C PRO A 145 12.30 -2.36 10.91
N LYS A 146 11.72 -1.31 11.49
CA LYS A 146 10.52 -1.45 12.35
C LYS A 146 9.31 -1.95 11.54
N VAL A 147 9.05 -1.33 10.39
CA VAL A 147 7.90 -1.69 9.55
C VAL A 147 8.07 -3.09 8.96
N PHE A 148 9.25 -3.42 8.42
CA PHE A 148 9.47 -4.75 7.84
C PHE A 148 9.44 -5.87 8.86
N ARG A 149 9.94 -5.63 10.08
CA ARG A 149 9.82 -6.58 11.19
C ARG A 149 8.36 -6.83 11.53
N GLU A 150 7.57 -5.77 11.67
CA GLU A 150 6.16 -5.87 12.04
C GLU A 150 5.33 -6.50 10.93
N VAL A 151 5.55 -6.12 9.66
CA VAL A 151 4.93 -6.75 8.49
C VAL A 151 5.26 -8.23 8.45
N SER A 152 6.53 -8.61 8.60
CA SER A 152 6.96 -10.01 8.61
C SER A 152 6.30 -10.77 9.77
N ARG A 153 6.25 -10.20 10.96
CA ARG A 153 5.61 -10.83 12.12
C ARG A 153 4.12 -11.14 11.87
N MET A 154 3.37 -10.16 11.34
CA MET A 154 1.94 -10.29 11.09
C MET A 154 1.61 -11.17 9.89
N LEU A 155 2.50 -11.27 8.92
CA LEU A 155 2.28 -12.00 7.68
C LEU A 155 2.51 -13.49 7.89
N LYS A 156 1.60 -14.33 7.39
CA LYS A 156 1.77 -15.79 7.33
C LYS A 156 2.93 -16.15 6.42
N THR A 157 3.66 -17.21 6.74
CA THR A 157 4.64 -17.78 5.80
C THR A 157 3.93 -18.11 4.47
N GLY A 158 4.56 -17.72 3.35
CA GLY A 158 3.97 -17.81 2.01
C GLY A 158 3.01 -16.66 1.66
N GLY A 159 2.65 -15.80 2.62
CA GLY A 159 1.83 -14.61 2.40
C GLY A 159 2.57 -13.49 1.67
N TYR A 160 1.86 -12.45 1.27
CA TYR A 160 2.37 -11.39 0.40
C TYR A 160 2.34 -10.01 1.06
N PHE A 161 3.45 -9.28 0.96
CA PHE A 161 3.50 -7.84 1.22
C PHE A 161 3.54 -7.09 -0.12
N ILE A 162 2.56 -6.25 -0.36
CA ILE A 162 2.34 -5.55 -1.62
C ILE A 162 2.33 -4.05 -1.34
N GLY A 163 3.14 -3.28 -2.07
CA GLY A 163 3.21 -1.85 -1.86
C GLY A 163 3.44 -1.05 -3.12
N SER A 164 3.27 0.26 -2.99
CA SER A 164 3.76 1.23 -3.96
C SER A 164 4.37 2.43 -3.23
N THR A 165 5.24 3.14 -3.93
CA THR A 165 5.90 4.33 -3.39
C THR A 165 6.20 5.33 -4.50
N ASP A 166 6.40 6.59 -4.12
CA ASP A 166 6.87 7.64 -5.02
C ASP A 166 8.30 7.35 -5.44
N TYR A 167 8.59 7.41 -6.75
CA TYR A 167 9.84 6.92 -7.32
C TYR A 167 10.32 7.75 -8.51
N TRP A 168 11.64 7.92 -8.59
CA TRP A 168 12.34 8.32 -9.81
C TRP A 168 13.77 7.74 -9.79
N PRO A 169 14.35 7.28 -10.93
CA PRO A 169 15.68 6.63 -10.93
C PRO A 169 16.79 7.46 -10.28
N GLU A 170 16.84 8.75 -10.57
CA GLU A 170 17.76 9.71 -9.95
C GLU A 170 17.14 10.29 -8.68
N LYS A 171 17.97 10.73 -7.74
CA LYS A 171 17.51 11.37 -6.52
C LYS A 171 16.73 12.66 -6.80
N VAL A 172 15.50 12.72 -6.34
CA VAL A 172 14.69 13.94 -6.26
C VAL A 172 14.88 14.54 -4.87
N ASP A 173 15.26 15.81 -4.80
CA ASP A 173 15.43 16.52 -3.54
C ASP A 173 14.06 16.84 -2.92
N THR A 174 13.76 16.20 -1.81
CA THR A 174 12.56 16.41 -0.99
C THR A 174 12.90 16.97 0.39
N SER A 175 14.13 17.46 0.59
CA SER A 175 14.61 17.96 1.88
C SER A 175 13.70 19.08 2.40
N GLY A 176 13.31 18.98 3.66
CA GLY A 176 12.43 19.95 4.33
C GLY A 176 10.96 19.92 3.88
N VAL A 177 10.58 18.99 3.01
CA VAL A 177 9.17 18.80 2.64
C VAL A 177 8.54 17.77 3.57
N THR A 178 7.50 18.18 4.28
CA THR A 178 6.71 17.29 5.15
C THR A 178 5.29 17.14 4.62
N VAL A 179 4.76 15.94 4.71
CA VAL A 179 3.39 15.59 4.35
C VAL A 179 2.73 14.92 5.55
N TYR A 180 1.59 15.44 5.99
CA TYR A 180 0.91 14.97 7.22
C TYR A 180 1.79 15.05 8.49
N GLY A 181 2.78 15.95 8.51
CA GLY A 181 3.74 16.09 9.62
C GLY A 181 4.88 15.07 9.63
N LEU A 182 5.01 14.29 8.57
CA LEU A 182 6.06 13.29 8.37
C LEU A 182 6.96 13.70 7.20
N ASP A 183 8.22 13.26 7.23
CA ASP A 183 9.13 13.46 6.10
C ASP A 183 8.60 12.74 4.86
N TRP A 184 8.75 13.38 3.71
CA TRP A 184 8.36 12.79 2.44
C TRP A 184 9.58 12.51 1.57
N THR A 185 9.60 11.34 0.95
CA THR A 185 10.71 10.88 0.11
C THR A 185 10.21 10.39 -1.25
N VAL A 186 10.78 10.93 -2.34
CA VAL A 186 10.75 10.25 -3.64
C VAL A 186 11.97 9.33 -3.69
N PHE A 187 11.74 8.02 -3.70
CA PHE A 187 12.82 7.04 -3.70
C PHE A 187 13.61 7.07 -5.00
N SER A 188 14.93 7.11 -4.89
CA SER A 188 15.82 6.84 -6.02
C SER A 188 15.95 5.34 -6.27
N LYS A 189 16.57 4.96 -7.40
CA LYS A 189 16.86 3.55 -7.73
C LYS A 189 17.68 2.87 -6.64
N ASP A 190 18.68 3.55 -6.10
CA ASP A 190 19.54 2.98 -5.05
C ASP A 190 18.81 2.90 -3.70
N GLU A 191 18.01 3.89 -3.34
CA GLU A 191 17.19 3.84 -2.13
C GLU A 191 16.14 2.72 -2.21
N LEU A 192 15.52 2.51 -3.37
CA LEU A 192 14.55 1.44 -3.57
C LEU A 192 15.23 0.05 -3.54
N ARG A 193 16.45 -0.08 -4.06
CA ARG A 193 17.27 -1.29 -3.89
C ARG A 193 17.59 -1.56 -2.42
N ASN A 194 18.02 -0.54 -1.69
CA ASN A 194 18.30 -0.66 -0.26
C ASN A 194 17.05 -1.05 0.54
N LEU A 195 15.88 -0.53 0.19
CA LEU A 195 14.60 -0.91 0.77
C LEU A 195 14.32 -2.41 0.55
N ILE A 196 14.56 -2.92 -0.67
CA ILE A 196 14.39 -4.34 -1.00
C ILE A 196 15.36 -5.22 -0.20
N GLU A 197 16.63 -4.83 -0.12
CA GLU A 197 17.63 -5.58 0.65
C GLU A 197 17.33 -5.54 2.17
N GLU A 198 16.81 -4.42 2.67
CA GLU A 198 16.34 -4.36 4.06
C GLU A 198 15.16 -5.31 4.30
N ALA A 199 14.15 -5.31 3.41
CA ALA A 199 13.00 -6.21 3.50
C ALA A 199 13.42 -7.70 3.50
N ARG A 200 14.44 -8.08 2.71
CA ARG A 200 15.00 -9.44 2.67
C ARG A 200 15.50 -9.93 4.02
N LYS A 201 16.05 -9.05 4.86
CA LYS A 201 16.53 -9.40 6.22
C LYS A 201 15.41 -9.92 7.12
N TYR A 202 14.17 -9.59 6.80
CA TYR A 202 12.95 -10.01 7.50
C TYR A 202 12.18 -11.09 6.73
N GLY A 203 12.82 -11.79 5.79
CA GLY A 203 12.19 -12.85 5.00
C GLY A 203 11.22 -12.38 3.93
N LEU A 204 11.14 -11.07 3.65
CA LEU A 204 10.29 -10.52 2.61
C LEU A 204 11.06 -10.49 1.29
N VAL A 205 10.86 -11.49 0.44
CA VAL A 205 11.61 -11.64 -0.82
C VAL A 205 10.76 -11.28 -2.04
N PRO A 206 11.34 -10.62 -3.06
CA PRO A 206 10.64 -10.31 -4.30
C PRO A 206 10.05 -11.56 -4.99
N VAL A 207 8.82 -11.47 -5.51
CA VAL A 207 8.08 -12.62 -6.14
C VAL A 207 8.44 -12.81 -7.61
N GLY A 208 9.42 -12.11 -8.16
CA GLY A 208 9.80 -12.21 -9.56
C GLY A 208 10.83 -11.15 -9.94
N GLU A 209 10.86 -10.78 -11.21
CA GLU A 209 11.83 -9.81 -11.74
C GLU A 209 11.62 -8.41 -11.19
N LEU A 210 12.72 -7.66 -11.09
CA LEU A 210 12.77 -6.27 -10.64
C LEU A 210 13.05 -5.36 -11.83
N ASN A 211 12.10 -4.51 -12.18
CA ASN A 211 12.27 -3.47 -13.20
C ASN A 211 12.25 -2.08 -12.55
N PHE A 212 13.37 -1.37 -12.64
CA PHE A 212 13.56 -0.02 -12.08
C PHE A 212 13.48 1.09 -13.15
N GLU A 213 13.24 0.73 -14.41
CA GLU A 213 13.29 1.70 -15.49
C GLU A 213 12.02 2.57 -15.51
N ALA A 214 12.23 3.90 -15.50
CA ALA A 214 11.20 4.92 -15.65
C ALA A 214 11.44 5.71 -16.93
N SER A 215 10.39 5.99 -17.67
CA SER A 215 10.47 6.74 -18.95
C SER A 215 9.77 8.09 -18.91
N GLU A 216 8.83 8.28 -18.00
CA GLU A 216 8.01 9.49 -17.88
C GLU A 216 7.76 9.83 -16.41
N ARG A 217 7.87 11.10 -16.06
CA ARG A 217 7.43 11.61 -14.76
C ARG A 217 5.91 11.83 -14.84
N THR A 218 5.16 10.88 -14.31
CA THR A 218 3.70 10.80 -14.48
C THR A 218 2.93 11.63 -13.48
N VAL A 219 3.61 12.13 -12.46
CA VAL A 219 3.04 12.92 -11.36
C VAL A 219 3.84 14.18 -11.15
N SER A 220 3.15 15.31 -10.95
CA SER A 220 3.73 16.57 -10.48
C SER A 220 3.02 16.97 -9.19
N TRP A 221 3.77 17.02 -8.08
CA TRP A 221 3.23 17.37 -6.77
C TRP A 221 4.26 18.08 -5.90
N LEU A 222 3.86 19.13 -5.19
CA LEU A 222 4.73 19.96 -4.35
C LEU A 222 6.00 20.43 -5.08
N ASN A 223 5.86 20.84 -6.36
CA ASN A 223 6.96 21.25 -7.24
C ASN A 223 8.03 20.14 -7.44
N ARG A 224 7.64 18.89 -7.38
CA ARG A 224 8.47 17.73 -7.70
C ARG A 224 7.76 16.86 -8.73
N ASP A 225 8.54 16.38 -9.70
CA ASP A 225 8.06 15.50 -10.76
C ASP A 225 8.66 14.12 -10.56
N TYR A 226 7.82 13.09 -10.56
CA TYR A 226 8.19 11.71 -10.28
C TYR A 226 7.18 10.72 -10.91
N THR A 227 7.31 9.46 -10.61
CA THR A 227 6.36 8.40 -10.96
C THR A 227 6.15 7.47 -9.77
N PHE A 228 5.50 6.32 -9.97
CA PHE A 228 5.29 5.31 -8.94
C PHE A 228 6.07 4.04 -9.26
N ALA A 229 6.60 3.42 -8.20
CA ALA A 229 7.07 2.05 -8.22
C ALA A 229 6.13 1.18 -7.39
N TRP A 230 5.67 0.09 -7.96
CA TRP A 230 4.86 -0.93 -7.32
C TRP A 230 5.70 -2.19 -7.10
N PHE A 231 5.53 -2.86 -5.95
CA PHE A 231 6.28 -4.08 -5.63
C PHE A 231 5.41 -5.11 -4.91
N ALA A 232 5.83 -6.39 -5.02
CA ALA A 232 5.28 -7.50 -4.25
C ALA A 232 6.39 -8.39 -3.73
N PHE A 233 6.37 -8.65 -2.42
CA PHE A 233 7.26 -9.57 -1.72
C PHE A 233 6.46 -10.73 -1.16
N GLN A 234 7.08 -11.91 -1.04
CA GLN A 234 6.52 -13.05 -0.34
C GLN A 234 7.33 -13.33 0.93
N LYS A 235 6.64 -13.60 2.03
CA LYS A 235 7.31 -14.05 3.26
C LYS A 235 7.80 -15.47 3.07
N VAL A 236 9.10 -15.66 3.28
CA VAL A 236 9.75 -16.98 3.35
C VAL A 236 10.32 -17.20 4.75
N ASN A 237 10.50 -18.45 5.14
CA ASN A 237 11.19 -18.75 6.39
C ASN A 237 12.65 -18.32 6.29
N VAL A 238 13.12 -17.56 7.27
CA VAL A 238 14.53 -17.24 7.43
C VAL A 238 15.09 -18.23 8.46
N PRO A 239 16.08 -19.09 8.11
CA PRO A 239 16.69 -19.97 9.09
C PRO A 239 17.33 -19.17 10.21
N GLY A 240 16.88 -19.40 11.47
CA GLY A 240 17.41 -18.72 12.66
C GLY A 240 16.64 -17.48 13.10
N ASP A 241 15.44 -17.24 12.58
CA ASP A 241 14.58 -16.15 13.04
C ASP A 241 14.17 -16.36 14.51
N PRO A 242 14.35 -15.37 15.40
CA PRO A 242 13.99 -15.49 16.82
C PRO A 242 12.49 -15.72 17.07
N ILE A 243 11.62 -15.57 16.07
CA ILE A 243 10.19 -15.83 16.17
C ILE A 243 9.88 -17.33 16.36
N ASP A 244 10.77 -18.23 15.94
CA ASP A 244 10.61 -19.70 16.09
C ASP A 244 10.88 -20.21 17.54
N LYS A 245 11.38 -19.38 18.44
CA LYS A 245 11.73 -19.85 19.80
C LYS A 245 10.59 -19.77 20.83
N ASP A 246 9.56 -19.00 20.56
CA ASP A 246 8.42 -18.84 21.49
C ASP A 246 7.22 -19.75 21.18
N SER A 247 7.29 -20.54 20.10
CA SER A 247 6.22 -21.50 19.74
C SER A 247 6.45 -22.93 20.25
N ALA A 248 7.53 -23.17 21.01
CA ALA A 248 7.93 -24.48 21.53
C ALA A 248 7.94 -24.59 23.08
N SER A 249 7.09 -23.81 23.77
CA SER A 249 6.92 -23.96 25.23
C SER A 249 5.44 -24.04 25.62
#